data_c5a653462d1eb689a539a3025bec88c2
#
_entry.id   c5a653462d1eb689a539a3025bec88c2
#
_cell.length_a   1.000
_cell.length_b   1.000
_cell.length_c   1.000
_cell.angle_alpha   90.00
_cell.angle_beta   90.00
_cell.angle_gamma   90.00
#
_symmetry.space_group_name_H-M   'P 1'
#
loop_
_entity.id
_entity.type
_entity.pdbx_description
1 polymer ?
#
loop_
_entity_poly.entity_id
_entity_poly.type
_entity_poly.pdbx_seq_one_letter_code
_entity_poly.pdbx_strand_id
1 'polypeptide(L)'
;HVQVEIPLADSLKDAEAVAALQKQTGLVAMCGHTRRFNPSHQWVHKKVQAGEFAIQQMDVQTYFFRRSNMNALGQPRSWTDHLLWHHAAHTVDLFAWQAGGDIVQANALQGPIHPALGIAMDMSIQLKASTGAICTLSLSFNNDGPLGSFFRYIGDTGTYLARYDDLFDGKDHKIDVSKIDISMNGIELQDREFFAAIRENREPNAAAAQVLPCYRVLNLLESQLLETQHKSA
;
A
#
# COMPACT_ATOMS: atom_id res chain seq x y z
N HIS A 1 -1.23 -19.10 13.75
CA HIS A 1 -1.10 -18.33 12.51
C HIS A 1 -2.09 -17.18 12.52
N VAL A 2 -1.75 -16.08 11.88
CA VAL A 2 -2.60 -14.88 11.83
C VAL A 2 -2.46 -14.17 10.48
N GLN A 3 -3.57 -13.72 9.93
CA GLN A 3 -3.65 -12.75 8.85
C GLN A 3 -4.25 -11.47 9.41
N VAL A 4 -3.57 -10.35 9.22
CA VAL A 4 -3.95 -9.04 9.76
C VAL A 4 -4.23 -8.10 8.61
N GLU A 5 -5.37 -7.39 8.63
CA GLU A 5 -5.61 -6.28 7.70
C GLU A 5 -4.59 -5.16 7.91
N ILE A 6 -4.41 -4.32 6.91
CA ILE A 6 -3.56 -3.14 7.07
C ILE A 6 -4.23 -2.11 8.01
N PRO A 7 -3.42 -1.42 8.78
CA PRO A 7 -1.98 -1.59 8.97
C PRO A 7 -1.67 -2.84 9.83
N LEU A 8 -0.47 -3.40 9.69
CA LEU A 8 0.01 -4.47 10.58
C LEU A 8 -0.10 -4.08 12.06
N ALA A 9 0.13 -2.81 12.34
CA ALA A 9 -0.10 -2.14 13.62
C ALA A 9 -0.10 -0.61 13.40
N ASP A 10 -0.67 0.14 14.32
CA ASP A 10 -0.76 1.61 14.26
C ASP A 10 0.53 2.33 14.73
N SER A 11 1.59 1.59 14.99
CA SER A 11 2.91 2.11 15.32
C SER A 11 4.03 1.19 14.80
N LEU A 12 5.20 1.78 14.51
CA LEU A 12 6.37 1.00 14.13
C LEU A 12 6.79 0.02 15.24
N LYS A 13 6.75 0.46 16.51
CA LYS A 13 7.10 -0.37 17.66
C LYS A 13 6.27 -1.65 17.73
N ASP A 14 4.97 -1.53 17.52
CA ASP A 14 4.06 -2.69 17.59
C ASP A 14 4.19 -3.56 16.34
N ALA A 15 4.42 -2.98 15.16
CA ALA A 15 4.71 -3.73 13.94
C ALA A 15 6.01 -4.56 14.08
N GLU A 16 7.05 -3.98 14.66
CA GLU A 16 8.30 -4.70 14.98
C GLU A 16 8.08 -5.81 16.01
N ALA A 17 7.25 -5.59 17.02
CA ALA A 17 6.89 -6.61 18.01
C ALA A 17 6.16 -7.80 17.37
N VAL A 18 5.23 -7.55 16.44
CA VAL A 18 4.53 -8.62 15.69
C VAL A 18 5.53 -9.43 14.84
N ALA A 19 6.42 -8.77 14.12
CA ALA A 19 7.44 -9.45 13.32
C ALA A 19 8.43 -10.25 14.17
N ALA A 20 8.83 -9.72 15.33
CA ALA A 20 9.68 -10.44 16.29
C ALA A 20 8.99 -11.68 16.85
N LEU A 21 7.71 -11.58 17.20
CA LEU A 21 6.89 -12.69 17.68
C LEU A 21 6.71 -13.77 16.59
N GLN A 22 6.49 -13.38 15.33
CA GLN A 22 6.47 -14.31 14.19
C GLN A 22 7.77 -15.14 14.14
N LYS A 23 8.93 -14.45 14.19
CA LYS A 23 10.23 -15.11 14.16
C LYS A 23 10.45 -16.04 15.36
N GLN A 24 10.01 -15.65 16.54
CA GLN A 24 10.15 -16.42 17.78
C GLN A 24 9.29 -17.68 17.78
N THR A 25 8.06 -17.60 17.27
CA THR A 25 7.08 -18.68 17.31
C THR A 25 7.16 -19.60 16.09
N GLY A 26 7.72 -19.14 14.98
CA GLY A 26 7.67 -19.85 13.69
C GLY A 26 6.27 -19.93 13.09
N LEU A 27 5.30 -19.21 13.64
CA LEU A 27 3.94 -19.18 13.09
C LEU A 27 3.86 -18.26 11.88
N VAL A 28 2.95 -18.55 10.95
CA VAL A 28 2.66 -17.66 9.84
C VAL A 28 1.95 -16.41 10.38
N ALA A 29 2.53 -15.24 10.13
CA ALA A 29 1.92 -13.94 10.32
C ALA A 29 2.02 -13.14 9.02
N MET A 30 0.89 -12.83 8.40
CA MET A 30 0.78 -12.19 7.10
C MET A 30 -0.03 -10.90 7.22
N CYS A 31 0.41 -9.83 6.56
CA CYS A 31 -0.30 -8.56 6.52
C CYS A 31 -1.11 -8.42 5.22
N GLY A 32 -2.29 -7.84 5.29
CA GLY A 32 -3.24 -7.66 4.20
C GLY A 32 -2.83 -6.61 3.17
N HIS A 33 -1.58 -6.64 2.69
CA HIS A 33 -1.14 -5.82 1.57
C HIS A 33 -1.68 -6.36 0.24
N THR A 34 -2.99 -6.31 0.07
CA THR A 34 -3.76 -6.91 -1.03
C THR A 34 -3.24 -6.50 -2.42
N ARG A 35 -2.60 -5.33 -2.54
CA ARG A 35 -2.04 -4.87 -3.81
C ARG A 35 -0.97 -5.80 -4.38
N ARG A 36 -0.22 -6.53 -3.54
CA ARG A 36 0.72 -7.56 -3.99
C ARG A 36 0.04 -8.76 -4.66
N PHE A 37 -1.26 -8.93 -4.44
CA PHE A 37 -2.06 -10.06 -4.91
C PHE A 37 -3.00 -9.71 -6.07
N ASN A 38 -3.26 -8.42 -6.33
CA ASN A 38 -4.08 -8.05 -7.48
C ASN A 38 -3.39 -8.48 -8.79
N PRO A 39 -4.08 -9.19 -9.71
CA PRO A 39 -3.50 -9.66 -10.97
C PRO A 39 -2.86 -8.57 -11.82
N SER A 40 -3.43 -7.36 -11.80
CA SER A 40 -2.87 -6.19 -12.48
C SER A 40 -1.48 -5.84 -11.97
N HIS A 41 -1.29 -5.79 -10.66
CA HIS A 41 0.01 -5.49 -10.03
C HIS A 41 0.99 -6.67 -10.15
N GLN A 42 0.51 -7.91 -10.04
CA GLN A 42 1.32 -9.10 -10.26
C GLN A 42 1.88 -9.16 -11.69
N TRP A 43 1.08 -8.79 -12.68
CA TRP A 43 1.52 -8.76 -14.08
C TRP A 43 2.70 -7.80 -14.26
N VAL A 44 2.60 -6.58 -13.72
CA VAL A 44 3.69 -5.60 -13.75
C VAL A 44 4.92 -6.14 -13.01
N HIS A 45 4.71 -6.72 -11.82
CA HIS A 45 5.79 -7.28 -11.02
C HIS A 45 6.55 -8.38 -11.77
N LYS A 46 5.84 -9.32 -12.43
CA LYS A 46 6.46 -10.38 -13.23
C LYS A 46 7.32 -9.80 -14.36
N LYS A 47 6.88 -8.72 -15.03
CA LYS A 47 7.69 -8.03 -16.05
C LYS A 47 8.94 -7.39 -15.47
N VAL A 48 8.85 -6.77 -14.31
CA VAL A 48 10.01 -6.20 -13.61
C VAL A 48 11.00 -7.30 -13.24
N GLN A 49 10.52 -8.40 -12.65
CA GLN A 49 11.36 -9.54 -12.27
C GLN A 49 12.02 -10.23 -13.47
N ALA A 50 11.36 -10.24 -14.63
CA ALA A 50 11.92 -10.77 -15.88
C ALA A 50 12.93 -9.82 -16.54
N GLY A 51 13.12 -8.60 -16.03
CA GLY A 51 13.95 -7.56 -16.66
C GLY A 51 13.37 -6.96 -17.95
N GLU A 52 12.06 -7.17 -18.17
CA GLU A 52 11.36 -6.67 -19.37
C GLU A 52 10.82 -5.25 -19.19
N PHE A 53 10.80 -4.75 -17.95
CA PHE A 53 10.28 -3.44 -17.58
C PHE A 53 11.00 -2.90 -16.34
N ALA A 54 11.60 -1.73 -16.45
CA ALA A 54 12.18 -1.03 -15.31
C ALA A 54 11.32 0.19 -14.95
N ILE A 55 10.76 0.18 -13.75
CA ILE A 55 9.95 1.30 -13.28
C ILE A 55 10.84 2.51 -13.02
N GLN A 56 10.52 3.64 -13.64
CA GLN A 56 11.16 4.94 -13.42
C GLN A 56 10.31 5.83 -12.52
N GLN A 57 8.97 5.79 -12.69
CA GLN A 57 8.04 6.55 -11.88
C GLN A 57 6.75 5.77 -11.65
N MET A 58 6.22 5.86 -10.45
CA MET A 58 4.85 5.50 -10.08
C MET A 58 4.07 6.76 -9.75
N ASP A 59 2.90 6.96 -10.39
CA ASP A 59 1.95 8.01 -10.05
C ASP A 59 0.67 7.35 -9.52
N VAL A 60 0.28 7.69 -8.29
CA VAL A 60 -0.80 7.01 -7.58
C VAL A 60 -1.79 8.01 -7.00
N GLN A 61 -3.05 7.72 -7.20
CA GLN A 61 -4.17 8.44 -6.61
C GLN A 61 -5.01 7.47 -5.78
N THR A 62 -5.29 7.84 -4.53
CA THR A 62 -6.16 7.06 -3.63
C THR A 62 -7.19 8.01 -3.04
N TYR A 63 -8.40 7.98 -3.59
CA TYR A 63 -9.42 8.96 -3.32
C TYR A 63 -10.71 8.33 -2.81
N PHE A 64 -11.22 8.90 -1.72
CA PHE A 64 -12.47 8.51 -1.09
C PHE A 64 -13.27 9.75 -0.66
N PHE A 65 -14.54 9.54 -0.37
CA PHE A 65 -15.38 10.56 0.23
C PHE A 65 -15.75 10.17 1.65
N ARG A 66 -15.23 10.91 2.64
CA ARG A 66 -15.47 10.63 4.06
C ARG A 66 -15.91 11.90 4.79
N ARG A 67 -17.01 11.80 5.54
CA ARG A 67 -17.58 12.91 6.32
C ARG A 67 -17.89 12.55 7.76
N SER A 68 -17.83 11.26 8.10
CA SER A 68 -18.12 10.80 9.46
C SER A 68 -17.27 9.57 9.80
N ASN A 69 -17.10 9.30 11.10
CA ASN A 69 -16.42 8.10 11.58
C ASN A 69 -17.44 6.99 11.92
N MET A 70 -18.29 6.67 10.96
CA MET A 70 -19.32 5.63 11.09
C MET A 70 -18.95 4.39 10.29
N ASN A 71 -19.34 3.22 10.78
CA ASN A 71 -19.25 1.97 10.03
C ASN A 71 -20.40 1.84 9.00
N ALA A 72 -20.41 0.76 8.22
CA ALA A 72 -21.46 0.49 7.23
C ALA A 72 -22.88 0.32 7.84
N LEU A 73 -22.98 0.06 9.14
CA LEU A 73 -24.25 -0.06 9.86
C LEU A 73 -24.70 1.27 10.52
N GLY A 74 -23.98 2.37 10.24
CA GLY A 74 -24.28 3.69 10.82
C GLY A 74 -23.91 3.81 12.30
N GLN A 75 -23.07 2.94 12.84
CA GLN A 75 -22.59 2.99 14.23
C GLN A 75 -21.22 3.65 14.30
N PRO A 76 -20.89 4.42 15.35
CA PRO A 76 -19.57 4.97 15.57
C PRO A 76 -18.49 3.88 15.60
N ARG A 77 -17.37 4.12 14.91
CA ARG A 77 -16.19 3.24 15.02
C ARG A 77 -15.41 3.59 16.28
N SER A 78 -14.73 2.60 16.86
CA SER A 78 -13.78 2.78 17.96
C SER A 78 -12.43 3.37 17.53
N TRP A 79 -12.18 3.46 16.22
CA TRP A 79 -10.97 3.97 15.60
C TRP A 79 -11.30 4.88 14.41
N THR A 80 -10.40 5.75 14.03
CA THR A 80 -10.58 6.67 12.90
C THR A 80 -9.62 6.30 11.80
N ASP A 81 -10.13 6.18 10.57
CA ASP A 81 -9.31 6.01 9.37
C ASP A 81 -8.29 7.13 9.24
N HIS A 82 -7.05 6.79 8.93
CA HIS A 82 -5.95 7.73 8.76
C HIS A 82 -5.31 7.56 7.38
N LEU A 83 -5.14 8.66 6.63
CA LEU A 83 -4.60 8.60 5.28
C LEU A 83 -3.21 7.95 5.21
N LEU A 84 -2.34 8.24 6.18
CA LEU A 84 -0.98 7.70 6.21
C LEU A 84 -0.97 6.20 6.51
N TRP A 85 -1.46 5.80 7.69
CA TRP A 85 -1.34 4.41 8.17
C TRP A 85 -2.28 3.43 7.48
N HIS A 86 -3.53 3.84 7.16
CA HIS A 86 -4.55 2.94 6.61
C HIS A 86 -4.64 2.96 5.08
N HIS A 87 -4.14 4.00 4.41
CA HIS A 87 -4.25 4.12 2.96
C HIS A 87 -2.90 4.23 2.25
N ALA A 88 -1.97 5.09 2.72
CA ALA A 88 -0.66 5.18 2.10
C ALA A 88 0.16 3.90 2.26
N ALA A 89 -0.06 3.11 3.33
CA ALA A 89 0.61 1.83 3.55
C ALA A 89 0.53 0.90 2.34
N HIS A 90 -0.62 0.83 1.67
CA HIS A 90 -0.78 0.03 0.45
C HIS A 90 0.18 0.44 -0.66
N THR A 91 0.35 1.75 -0.87
CA THR A 91 1.21 2.26 -1.95
C THR A 91 2.67 2.24 -1.57
N VAL A 92 3.02 2.56 -0.32
CA VAL A 92 4.40 2.53 0.16
C VAL A 92 4.97 1.12 0.06
N ASP A 93 4.22 0.13 0.51
CA ASP A 93 4.59 -1.28 0.40
C ASP A 93 4.70 -1.74 -1.06
N LEU A 94 3.66 -1.45 -1.86
CA LEU A 94 3.64 -1.84 -3.26
C LEU A 94 4.80 -1.22 -4.04
N PHE A 95 5.11 0.06 -3.79
CA PHE A 95 6.21 0.75 -4.48
C PHE A 95 7.56 0.09 -4.18
N ALA A 96 7.86 -0.20 -2.89
CA ALA A 96 9.09 -0.90 -2.53
C ALA A 96 9.18 -2.28 -3.19
N TRP A 97 8.08 -3.04 -3.16
CA TRP A 97 8.00 -4.37 -3.75
C TRP A 97 8.15 -4.34 -5.28
N GLN A 98 7.56 -3.37 -5.97
CA GLN A 98 7.62 -3.21 -7.42
C GLN A 98 8.94 -2.63 -7.91
N ALA A 99 9.50 -1.64 -7.20
CA ALA A 99 10.74 -0.99 -7.59
C ALA A 99 11.99 -1.84 -7.33
N GLY A 100 11.87 -2.92 -6.55
CA GLY A 100 12.94 -3.88 -6.29
C GLY A 100 14.06 -3.33 -5.42
N GLY A 101 13.79 -2.35 -4.54
CA GLY A 101 14.79 -1.76 -3.66
C GLY A 101 14.18 -1.01 -2.47
N ASP A 102 15.04 -0.68 -1.51
CA ASP A 102 14.63 0.08 -0.32
C ASP A 102 14.19 1.51 -0.68
N ILE A 103 13.23 2.06 0.06
CA ILE A 103 12.89 3.48 -0.02
C ILE A 103 13.96 4.26 0.75
N VAL A 104 14.74 5.06 0.02
CA VAL A 104 15.88 5.82 0.55
C VAL A 104 15.56 7.29 0.84
N GLN A 105 14.44 7.79 0.30
CA GLN A 105 13.96 9.15 0.56
C GLN A 105 12.44 9.16 0.56
N ALA A 106 11.86 9.84 1.55
CA ALA A 106 10.43 10.02 1.67
C ALA A 106 10.11 11.42 2.19
N ASN A 107 9.02 12.02 1.70
CA ASN A 107 8.52 13.31 2.13
C ASN A 107 6.99 13.33 2.07
N ALA A 108 6.33 13.97 3.03
CA ALA A 108 4.88 14.11 3.07
C ALA A 108 4.46 15.54 3.38
N LEU A 109 3.34 15.96 2.76
CA LEU A 109 2.59 17.15 3.09
C LEU A 109 1.15 16.74 3.35
N GLN A 110 0.53 17.34 4.35
CA GLN A 110 -0.90 17.16 4.63
C GLN A 110 -1.65 18.46 4.68
N GLY A 111 -2.93 18.38 4.34
CA GLY A 111 -3.88 19.48 4.47
C GLY A 111 -4.26 19.73 5.94
N PRO A 112 -5.16 20.69 6.19
CA PRO A 112 -5.61 21.01 7.55
C PRO A 112 -6.32 19.82 8.20
N ILE A 113 -6.22 19.76 9.53
CA ILE A 113 -6.91 18.75 10.34
C ILE A 113 -8.41 19.07 10.35
N HIS A 114 -9.23 18.08 10.03
CA HIS A 114 -10.69 18.21 10.07
C HIS A 114 -11.17 18.30 11.53
N PRO A 115 -11.90 19.36 11.92
CA PRO A 115 -12.18 19.62 13.34
C PRO A 115 -13.01 18.54 14.04
N ALA A 116 -13.90 17.86 13.31
CA ALA A 116 -14.75 16.83 13.89
C ALA A 116 -14.13 15.40 13.80
N LEU A 117 -13.22 15.15 12.86
CA LEU A 117 -12.62 13.84 12.67
C LEU A 117 -11.21 13.72 13.27
N GLY A 118 -10.55 14.85 13.55
CA GLY A 118 -9.21 14.88 14.13
C GLY A 118 -8.10 14.40 13.19
N ILE A 119 -8.35 14.28 11.88
CA ILE A 119 -7.40 13.79 10.88
C ILE A 119 -7.27 14.76 9.72
N ALA A 120 -6.13 14.71 9.01
CA ALA A 120 -5.98 15.37 7.73
C ALA A 120 -6.86 14.69 6.67
N MET A 121 -7.55 15.48 5.86
CA MET A 121 -8.43 14.97 4.81
C MET A 121 -7.75 14.85 3.47
N ASP A 122 -6.57 15.46 3.30
CA ASP A 122 -5.77 15.45 2.09
C ASP A 122 -4.29 15.25 2.44
N MET A 123 -3.58 14.48 1.62
CA MET A 123 -2.16 14.22 1.82
C MET A 123 -1.47 13.97 0.48
N SER A 124 -0.23 14.43 0.34
CA SER A 124 0.65 14.14 -0.78
C SER A 124 1.97 13.56 -0.26
N ILE A 125 2.41 12.46 -0.86
CA ILE A 125 3.65 11.76 -0.47
C ILE A 125 4.53 11.60 -1.71
N GLN A 126 5.84 11.79 -1.52
CA GLN A 126 6.87 11.52 -2.52
C GLN A 126 7.86 10.51 -1.94
N LEU A 127 8.20 9.49 -2.73
CA LEU A 127 9.14 8.44 -2.35
C LEU A 127 10.20 8.28 -3.43
N LYS A 128 11.42 7.86 -3.02
CA LYS A 128 12.49 7.45 -3.95
C LYS A 128 13.07 6.12 -3.48
N ALA A 129 13.15 5.17 -4.40
CA ALA A 129 13.80 3.88 -4.17
C ALA A 129 15.31 3.95 -4.45
N SER A 130 16.07 3.03 -3.89
CA SER A 130 17.52 2.89 -4.11
C SER A 130 17.87 2.58 -5.58
N THR A 131 16.93 2.03 -6.33
CA THR A 131 17.04 1.81 -7.79
C THR A 131 16.97 3.11 -8.59
N GLY A 132 16.60 4.24 -7.97
CA GLY A 132 16.39 5.52 -8.61
C GLY A 132 14.93 5.80 -8.98
N ALA A 133 14.05 4.81 -8.96
CA ALA A 133 12.63 4.99 -9.20
C ALA A 133 12.00 5.95 -8.18
N ILE A 134 11.02 6.75 -8.63
CA ILE A 134 10.28 7.68 -7.77
C ILE A 134 8.79 7.32 -7.73
N CYS A 135 8.11 7.70 -6.65
CA CYS A 135 6.66 7.57 -6.52
C CYS A 135 6.05 8.90 -6.05
N THR A 136 4.95 9.29 -6.68
CA THR A 136 4.09 10.38 -6.23
C THR A 136 2.74 9.79 -5.85
N LEU A 137 2.31 9.99 -4.61
CA LEU A 137 1.04 9.50 -4.09
C LEU A 137 0.20 10.68 -3.61
N SER A 138 -0.98 10.81 -4.17
CA SER A 138 -2.02 11.75 -3.72
C SER A 138 -3.16 10.99 -3.04
N LEU A 139 -3.52 11.42 -1.82
CA LEU A 139 -4.60 10.83 -1.04
C LEU A 139 -5.62 11.91 -0.66
N SER A 140 -6.90 11.56 -0.73
CA SER A 140 -7.97 12.48 -0.33
C SER A 140 -9.18 11.74 0.22
N PHE A 141 -9.72 12.26 1.32
CA PHE A 141 -11.07 11.96 1.83
C PHE A 141 -12.11 13.01 1.42
N ASN A 142 -11.70 14.04 0.68
CA ASN A 142 -12.56 15.09 0.18
C ASN A 142 -13.10 14.83 -1.23
N ASN A 143 -12.62 13.81 -1.90
CA ASN A 143 -12.96 13.55 -3.29
C ASN A 143 -14.38 12.98 -3.44
N ASP A 144 -15.24 13.73 -4.10
CA ASP A 144 -16.62 13.34 -4.45
C ASP A 144 -16.67 12.66 -5.83
N GLY A 145 -15.81 11.66 -6.02
CA GLY A 145 -15.72 10.77 -7.18
C GLY A 145 -14.79 11.21 -8.32
N PRO A 146 -14.35 10.30 -9.19
CA PRO A 146 -14.40 8.84 -9.01
C PRO A 146 -13.61 8.38 -7.78
N LEU A 147 -14.15 7.35 -7.11
CA LEU A 147 -13.55 6.82 -5.89
C LEU A 147 -12.58 5.68 -6.20
N GLY A 148 -11.63 5.45 -5.28
CA GLY A 148 -10.74 4.30 -5.29
C GLY A 148 -9.28 4.65 -5.56
N SER A 149 -8.51 3.61 -5.94
CA SER A 149 -7.07 3.74 -6.17
C SER A 149 -6.73 3.51 -7.63
N PHE A 150 -5.94 4.40 -8.20
CA PHE A 150 -5.44 4.35 -9.57
C PHE A 150 -3.92 4.40 -9.52
N PHE A 151 -3.26 3.48 -10.22
CA PHE A 151 -1.81 3.35 -10.26
C PHE A 151 -1.34 3.48 -11.69
N ARG A 152 -0.42 4.38 -11.95
CA ARG A 152 0.28 4.49 -13.22
C ARG A 152 1.74 4.11 -13.03
N TYR A 153 2.19 3.12 -13.75
CA TYR A 153 3.58 2.69 -13.85
C TYR A 153 4.18 3.27 -15.13
N ILE A 154 5.22 4.08 -15.00
CA ILE A 154 5.96 4.69 -16.11
C ILE A 154 7.37 4.12 -16.06
N GLY A 155 7.81 3.53 -17.15
CA GLY A 155 9.13 2.91 -17.22
C GLY A 155 9.78 3.03 -18.59
N ASP A 156 10.88 2.32 -18.74
CA ASP A 156 11.76 2.39 -19.92
C ASP A 156 11.11 1.85 -21.20
N THR A 157 10.24 0.86 -21.10
CA THR A 157 9.64 0.18 -22.25
C THR A 157 8.15 0.45 -22.42
N GLY A 158 7.53 1.26 -21.52
CA GLY A 158 6.12 1.57 -21.65
C GLY A 158 5.48 2.20 -20.43
N THR A 159 4.15 2.25 -20.47
CA THR A 159 3.31 2.75 -19.37
C THR A 159 2.16 1.79 -19.14
N TYR A 160 1.83 1.53 -17.89
CA TYR A 160 0.71 0.68 -17.50
C TYR A 160 -0.15 1.37 -16.45
N LEU A 161 -1.49 1.22 -16.58
CA LEU A 161 -2.46 1.77 -15.64
C LEU A 161 -3.22 0.62 -14.98
N ALA A 162 -3.05 0.47 -13.66
CA ALA A 162 -3.76 -0.51 -12.87
C ALA A 162 -4.92 0.16 -12.11
N ARG A 163 -6.10 -0.45 -12.21
CA ARG A 163 -7.32 -0.08 -11.49
C ARG A 163 -7.87 -1.34 -10.83
N TYR A 164 -7.50 -1.57 -9.57
CA TYR A 164 -7.76 -2.84 -8.88
C TYR A 164 -7.20 -4.02 -9.67
N ASP A 165 -8.04 -4.95 -10.13
CA ASP A 165 -7.63 -6.13 -10.85
C ASP A 165 -7.49 -5.91 -12.38
N ASP A 166 -7.94 -4.77 -12.89
CA ASP A 166 -7.81 -4.40 -14.31
C ASP A 166 -6.48 -3.70 -14.60
N LEU A 167 -5.90 -4.02 -15.77
CA LEU A 167 -4.69 -3.40 -16.29
C LEU A 167 -4.89 -2.89 -17.71
N PHE A 168 -4.32 -1.71 -18.00
CA PHE A 168 -4.34 -1.09 -19.31
C PHE A 168 -2.93 -0.68 -19.72
N ASP A 169 -2.65 -0.64 -21.02
CA ASP A 169 -1.43 -0.04 -21.56
C ASP A 169 -1.54 1.50 -21.59
N GLY A 170 -0.45 2.17 -22.00
CA GLY A 170 -0.40 3.63 -22.11
C GLY A 170 -1.29 4.23 -23.21
N LYS A 171 -2.01 3.40 -23.98
CA LYS A 171 -2.98 3.78 -25.02
C LYS A 171 -4.42 3.41 -24.62
N ASP A 172 -4.66 3.09 -23.36
CA ASP A 172 -5.93 2.64 -22.79
C ASP A 172 -6.46 1.29 -23.37
N HIS A 173 -5.60 0.46 -23.97
CA HIS A 173 -6.00 -0.89 -24.32
C HIS A 173 -5.91 -1.80 -23.11
N LYS A 174 -7.00 -2.54 -22.84
CA LYS A 174 -7.04 -3.50 -21.73
C LYS A 174 -6.08 -4.66 -21.97
N ILE A 175 -5.24 -4.94 -20.98
CA ILE A 175 -4.33 -6.08 -20.98
C ILE A 175 -5.05 -7.25 -20.30
N ASP A 176 -5.01 -8.43 -20.94
CA ASP A 176 -5.57 -9.65 -20.34
C ASP A 176 -4.63 -10.16 -19.24
N VAL A 177 -5.06 -10.06 -18.01
CA VAL A 177 -4.36 -10.56 -16.81
C VAL A 177 -5.02 -11.82 -16.23
N SER A 178 -6.02 -12.39 -16.89
CA SER A 178 -6.79 -13.55 -16.40
C SER A 178 -5.96 -14.82 -16.21
N LYS A 179 -4.77 -14.89 -16.82
CA LYS A 179 -3.85 -16.03 -16.72
C LYS A 179 -2.68 -15.79 -15.77
N ILE A 180 -2.67 -14.67 -15.07
CA ILE A 180 -1.58 -14.34 -14.15
C ILE A 180 -1.63 -15.20 -12.91
N ASP A 181 -2.83 -15.49 -12.41
CA ASP A 181 -3.07 -16.34 -11.26
C ASP A 181 -4.39 -17.11 -11.45
N ILE A 182 -4.74 -17.97 -10.49
CA ILE A 182 -5.93 -18.84 -10.52
C ILE A 182 -7.25 -18.11 -10.28
N SER A 183 -7.21 -16.84 -9.86
CA SER A 183 -8.38 -15.98 -9.64
C SER A 183 -8.08 -14.56 -10.10
N MET A 184 -9.14 -13.83 -10.43
CA MET A 184 -9.07 -12.38 -10.70
C MET A 184 -9.35 -11.54 -9.46
N ASN A 185 -9.54 -12.14 -8.29
CA ASN A 185 -9.82 -11.45 -7.04
C ASN A 185 -8.58 -11.42 -6.13
N GLY A 186 -7.97 -10.25 -5.99
CA GLY A 186 -6.76 -10.08 -5.17
C GLY A 186 -6.96 -10.44 -3.68
N ILE A 187 -8.16 -10.26 -3.12
CA ILE A 187 -8.47 -10.67 -1.74
C ILE A 187 -8.48 -12.19 -1.64
N GLU A 188 -9.14 -12.88 -2.58
CA GLU A 188 -9.13 -14.34 -2.62
C GLU A 188 -7.71 -14.88 -2.75
N LEU A 189 -6.90 -14.29 -3.62
CA LEU A 189 -5.50 -14.71 -3.82
C LEU A 189 -4.66 -14.50 -2.55
N GLN A 190 -4.86 -13.40 -1.84
CA GLN A 190 -4.26 -13.13 -0.54
C GLN A 190 -4.60 -14.22 0.48
N ASP A 191 -5.87 -14.58 0.59
CA ASP A 191 -6.31 -15.62 1.53
C ASP A 191 -5.75 -16.99 1.15
N ARG A 192 -5.72 -17.31 -0.14
CA ARG A 192 -5.11 -18.57 -0.64
C ARG A 192 -3.62 -18.66 -0.30
N GLU A 193 -2.87 -17.55 -0.44
CA GLU A 193 -1.47 -17.50 -0.05
C GLU A 193 -1.28 -17.75 1.44
N PHE A 194 -2.10 -17.16 2.30
CA PHE A 194 -2.05 -17.41 3.73
C PHE A 194 -2.23 -18.89 4.08
N PHE A 195 -3.25 -19.55 3.53
CA PHE A 195 -3.48 -20.97 3.76
C PHE A 195 -2.42 -21.85 3.12
N ALA A 196 -1.88 -21.50 1.95
CA ALA A 196 -0.79 -22.21 1.32
C ALA A 196 0.48 -22.16 2.17
N ALA A 197 0.84 -20.96 2.67
CA ALA A 197 2.01 -20.81 3.54
C ALA A 197 1.93 -21.66 4.82
N ILE A 198 0.73 -21.79 5.42
CA ILE A 198 0.51 -22.66 6.59
C ILE A 198 0.71 -24.12 6.20
N ARG A 199 0.10 -24.59 5.12
CA ARG A 199 0.18 -26.01 4.69
C ARG A 199 1.59 -26.42 4.28
N GLU A 200 2.31 -25.51 3.64
CA GLU A 200 3.65 -25.75 3.10
C GLU A 200 4.75 -25.42 4.11
N ASN A 201 4.38 -24.91 5.29
CA ASN A 201 5.29 -24.49 6.35
C ASN A 201 6.38 -23.54 5.85
N ARG A 202 5.96 -22.49 5.13
CA ARG A 202 6.85 -21.46 4.57
C ARG A 202 6.40 -20.05 4.96
N GLU A 203 7.26 -19.10 4.74
CA GLU A 203 6.92 -17.68 4.87
C GLU A 203 5.97 -17.26 3.73
N PRO A 204 4.87 -16.55 4.02
CA PRO A 204 3.97 -16.02 2.99
C PRO A 204 4.57 -14.78 2.29
N ASN A 205 4.10 -14.48 1.09
CA ASN A 205 4.24 -13.14 0.53
C ASN A 205 3.50 -12.14 1.44
N ALA A 206 4.07 -10.98 1.69
CA ALA A 206 3.61 -10.00 2.69
C ALA A 206 3.64 -10.51 4.15
N ALA A 207 4.60 -11.38 4.49
CA ALA A 207 4.88 -11.72 5.87
C ALA A 207 5.18 -10.48 6.73
N ALA A 208 4.88 -10.54 8.04
CA ALA A 208 5.07 -9.40 8.93
C ALA A 208 6.50 -8.81 8.85
N ALA A 209 7.53 -9.65 8.75
CA ALA A 209 8.90 -9.19 8.59
C ALA A 209 9.17 -8.52 7.22
N GLN A 210 8.54 -9.01 6.15
CA GLN A 210 8.73 -8.49 4.79
C GLN A 210 8.12 -7.10 4.61
N VAL A 211 7.08 -6.76 5.37
CA VAL A 211 6.38 -5.47 5.26
C VAL A 211 6.93 -4.41 6.22
N LEU A 212 7.81 -4.75 7.16
CA LEU A 212 8.41 -3.80 8.10
C LEU A 212 9.06 -2.57 7.43
N PRO A 213 9.75 -2.68 6.28
CA PRO A 213 10.29 -1.50 5.60
C PRO A 213 9.23 -0.45 5.29
N CYS A 214 8.00 -0.86 4.91
CA CYS A 214 6.87 0.05 4.73
C CYS A 214 6.57 0.82 6.03
N TYR A 215 6.45 0.14 7.16
CA TYR A 215 6.10 0.75 8.45
C TYR A 215 7.20 1.70 8.97
N ARG A 216 8.47 1.44 8.68
CA ARG A 216 9.56 2.37 8.94
C ARG A 216 9.42 3.66 8.16
N VAL A 217 9.02 3.58 6.89
CA VAL A 217 8.75 4.76 6.06
C VAL A 217 7.54 5.53 6.58
N LEU A 218 6.45 4.86 6.95
CA LEU A 218 5.26 5.52 7.53
C LEU A 218 5.61 6.27 8.82
N ASN A 219 6.39 5.66 9.71
CA ASN A 219 6.84 6.29 10.95
C ASN A 219 7.75 7.51 10.70
N LEU A 220 8.63 7.44 9.69
CA LEU A 220 9.44 8.59 9.26
C LEU A 220 8.56 9.74 8.77
N LEU A 221 7.59 9.45 7.91
CA LEU A 221 6.67 10.45 7.36
C LEU A 221 5.80 11.08 8.47
N GLU A 222 5.30 10.28 9.40
CA GLU A 222 4.53 10.78 10.54
C GLU A 222 5.37 11.74 11.40
N SER A 223 6.62 11.39 11.69
CA SER A 223 7.54 12.25 12.46
C SER A 223 7.75 13.61 11.75
N GLN A 224 7.95 13.61 10.42
CA GLN A 224 8.08 14.85 9.63
C GLN A 224 6.82 15.73 9.68
N LEU A 225 5.63 15.10 9.60
CA LEU A 225 4.37 15.81 9.66
C LEU A 225 4.13 16.47 11.03
N LEU A 226 4.46 15.77 12.13
CA LEU A 226 4.37 16.30 13.49
C LEU A 226 5.34 17.48 13.73
N GLU A 227 6.59 17.37 13.28
CA GLU A 227 7.57 18.46 13.37
C GLU A 227 7.11 19.72 12.63
N THR A 228 6.48 19.55 11.48
CA THR A 228 5.98 20.67 10.68
C THR A 228 4.81 21.37 11.36
N GLN A 229 3.91 20.63 12.01
CA GLN A 229 2.80 21.18 12.77
C GLN A 229 3.29 22.02 13.96
N HIS A 230 4.29 21.55 14.71
CA HIS A 230 4.87 22.29 15.85
C HIS A 230 5.57 23.60 15.45
N LYS A 231 6.07 23.71 14.22
CA LYS A 231 6.69 24.94 13.70
C LYS A 231 5.69 25.97 13.21
N SER A 232 4.45 25.56 12.96
CA SER A 232 3.39 26.40 12.40
C SER A 232 2.36 26.86 13.45
N ALA A 233 2.44 26.37 14.68
CA ALA A 233 1.64 26.76 15.85
C ALA A 233 2.41 27.76 16.73
#